data_b04d86e9a8c3002542fc7f5d331ad7f1
#
_entry.id   b04d86e9a8c3002542fc7f5d331ad7f1
#
_cell.length_a   1.000
_cell.length_b   1.000
_cell.length_c   1.000
_cell.angle_alpha   90.00
_cell.angle_beta   90.00
_cell.angle_gamma   90.00
#
_symmetry.space_group_name_H-M   'P 1'
#
loop_
_entity.id
_entity.type
_entity.pdbx_description
1 polymer ?
#
loop_
_entity_poly.entity_id
_entity_poly.type
_entity_poly.pdbx_seq_one_letter_code
_entity_poly.pdbx_strand_id
1 'polypeptide(L)'
;MTPRALDLLDLPIIYHYRDEAVSLDSTRLLTRGNPLGAAGFMSYFNPARHLYTAVNQENGITLLGGVIQTNGDSFAKLVYIAPSTQLTHPGLPALIEHLSAEAGKWGAFHVLAEVDETSEAFPALRMAGFSVYAWQRIWDVSHITPSNATSGWTQTQSVNLPAVQSLYHQIVPPLLQPVEPTPKRAIGLVCAEGSKCYVNVTYGMRGIVLTPLIHPEATEVATRLIGLLNHLPERRNRPVYLCVRSYQAWLEPALEDLGGKASPRQAVMVKHLARMVKEEQAVRATQPAGVSIQPSRVSHIKVNKHE
;
A
#
# COMPACT_ATOMS: atom_id res chain seq x y z
N MET A 1 14.80 16.26 -21.08
CA MET A 1 15.58 16.34 -19.82
C MET A 1 15.26 15.14 -18.95
N THR A 2 16.17 14.76 -18.03
CA THR A 2 15.91 13.66 -17.08
C THR A 2 15.26 14.19 -15.81
N PRO A 3 14.27 13.48 -15.24
CA PRO A 3 13.70 13.82 -13.95
C PRO A 3 14.79 13.90 -12.87
N ARG A 4 14.65 14.82 -11.92
CA ARG A 4 15.58 15.01 -10.81
C ARG A 4 14.85 15.14 -9.47
N ALA A 5 15.59 14.96 -8.39
CA ALA A 5 15.08 15.26 -7.06
C ALA A 5 14.63 16.75 -6.98
N LEU A 6 13.60 16.98 -6.22
CA LEU A 6 13.16 18.32 -5.87
C LEU A 6 14.19 18.97 -4.92
N ASP A 7 14.59 20.20 -5.21
CA ASP A 7 15.48 21.00 -4.37
C ASP A 7 14.70 22.08 -3.61
N LEU A 8 15.33 22.68 -2.62
CA LEU A 8 14.75 23.81 -1.85
C LEU A 8 14.42 25.00 -2.75
N LEU A 9 15.18 25.20 -3.83
CA LEU A 9 14.92 26.24 -4.83
C LEU A 9 13.63 26.01 -5.64
N ASP A 10 13.11 24.77 -5.63
CA ASP A 10 11.87 24.40 -6.32
C ASP A 10 10.60 24.62 -5.45
N LEU A 11 10.73 25.09 -4.20
CA LEU A 11 9.58 25.33 -3.32
C LEU A 11 8.52 26.27 -3.92
N PRO A 12 8.86 27.34 -4.66
CA PRO A 12 7.87 28.15 -5.36
C PRO A 12 7.05 27.34 -6.38
N ILE A 13 7.64 26.36 -7.02
CA ILE A 13 6.97 25.46 -8.00
C ILE A 13 5.93 24.60 -7.28
N ILE A 14 6.26 24.04 -6.11
CA ILE A 14 5.31 23.29 -5.30
C ILE A 14 4.12 24.16 -4.92
N TYR A 15 4.39 25.38 -4.46
CA TYR A 15 3.34 26.31 -4.07
C TYR A 15 2.44 26.68 -5.24
N HIS A 16 3.01 26.86 -6.43
CA HIS A 16 2.27 27.18 -7.65
C HIS A 16 1.30 26.07 -8.05
N TYR A 17 1.75 24.79 -8.02
CA TYR A 17 0.95 23.64 -8.45
C TYR A 17 0.19 22.93 -7.31
N ARG A 18 0.17 23.49 -6.10
CA ARG A 18 -0.44 22.83 -4.94
C ARG A 18 -1.90 22.44 -5.12
N ASP A 19 -2.67 23.27 -5.83
CA ASP A 19 -4.10 23.08 -6.04
C ASP A 19 -4.41 22.26 -7.32
N GLU A 20 -3.38 22.00 -8.12
CA GLU A 20 -3.45 21.19 -9.34
C GLU A 20 -2.92 19.76 -9.15
N ALA A 21 -2.66 19.36 -7.93
CA ALA A 21 -2.18 18.01 -7.66
C ALA A 21 -3.31 16.98 -7.69
N VAL A 22 -3.14 15.94 -8.51
CA VAL A 22 -3.98 14.72 -8.46
C VAL A 22 -3.44 13.81 -7.37
N SER A 23 -4.24 13.57 -6.33
CA SER A 23 -3.89 12.62 -5.27
C SER A 23 -4.08 11.19 -5.73
N LEU A 24 -3.11 10.34 -5.44
CA LEU A 24 -3.08 8.92 -5.80
C LEU A 24 -2.98 7.99 -4.58
N ASP A 25 -3.22 8.52 -3.38
CA ASP A 25 -3.39 7.81 -2.12
C ASP A 25 -4.62 8.39 -1.38
N SER A 26 -5.75 7.73 -1.55
CA SER A 26 -7.04 8.18 -1.02
C SER A 26 -7.05 8.23 0.51
N THR A 27 -6.41 7.26 1.17
CA THR A 27 -6.29 7.26 2.64
C THR A 27 -5.56 8.50 3.12
N ARG A 28 -4.49 8.88 2.44
CA ARG A 28 -3.73 10.08 2.79
C ARG A 28 -4.50 11.37 2.49
N LEU A 29 -5.20 11.42 1.35
CA LEU A 29 -6.03 12.56 0.97
C LEU A 29 -7.11 12.81 2.04
N LEU A 30 -7.84 11.78 2.45
CA LEU A 30 -8.94 11.88 3.40
C LEU A 30 -8.46 12.18 4.84
N THR A 31 -7.29 11.68 5.22
CA THR A 31 -6.78 11.87 6.57
C THR A 31 -5.93 13.13 6.74
N ARG A 32 -5.25 13.59 5.70
CA ARG A 32 -4.27 14.70 5.76
C ARG A 32 -4.60 15.85 4.81
N GLY A 33 -5.40 15.60 3.78
CA GLY A 33 -5.73 16.57 2.73
C GLY A 33 -4.72 16.58 1.58
N ASN A 34 -4.70 17.68 0.85
CA ASN A 34 -3.85 17.85 -0.34
C ASN A 34 -2.38 17.49 -0.06
N PRO A 35 -1.76 16.60 -0.86
CA PRO A 35 -0.38 16.17 -0.67
C PRO A 35 0.66 17.29 -0.78
N LEU A 36 0.38 18.34 -1.56
CA LEU A 36 1.24 19.54 -1.68
C LEU A 36 0.87 20.66 -0.68
N GLY A 37 -0.14 20.46 0.17
CA GLY A 37 -0.51 21.37 1.23
C GLY A 37 0.43 21.27 2.45
N ALA A 38 0.28 22.19 3.40
CA ALA A 38 1.13 22.26 4.60
C ALA A 38 1.21 20.93 5.38
N ALA A 39 0.08 20.22 5.56
CA ALA A 39 0.06 18.92 6.24
C ALA A 39 0.76 17.81 5.43
N GLY A 40 0.75 17.90 4.10
CA GLY A 40 1.53 17.05 3.20
C GLY A 40 3.02 17.28 3.40
N PHE A 41 3.43 18.54 3.42
CA PHE A 41 4.81 18.94 3.59
C PHE A 41 5.40 18.51 4.95
N MET A 42 4.65 18.57 6.03
CA MET A 42 5.09 18.07 7.35
C MET A 42 5.46 16.58 7.35
N SER A 43 5.05 15.82 6.35
CA SER A 43 5.42 14.41 6.23
C SER A 43 6.88 14.18 5.86
N TYR A 44 7.57 15.18 5.29
CA TYR A 44 9.00 15.12 4.98
C TYR A 44 9.86 15.00 6.25
N PHE A 45 9.35 15.44 7.38
CA PHE A 45 10.06 15.41 8.65
C PHE A 45 9.84 14.15 9.47
N ASN A 46 9.12 13.16 8.93
CA ASN A 46 8.89 11.90 9.64
C ASN A 46 9.98 10.87 9.31
N PRO A 47 10.91 10.55 10.24
CA PRO A 47 12.03 9.64 9.99
C PRO A 47 11.60 8.18 9.77
N ALA A 48 10.35 7.81 10.11
CA ALA A 48 9.81 6.47 9.89
C ALA A 48 9.35 6.25 8.43
N ARG A 49 9.54 7.23 7.55
CA ARG A 49 9.07 7.17 6.16
C ARG A 49 10.10 7.74 5.22
N HIS A 50 10.31 7.06 4.11
CA HIS A 50 10.99 7.62 2.96
C HIS A 50 9.95 8.37 2.12
N LEU A 51 10.19 9.65 1.89
CA LEU A 51 9.37 10.48 1.01
C LEU A 51 10.29 11.14 0.00
N TYR A 52 9.99 10.98 -1.27
CA TYR A 52 10.75 11.55 -2.36
C TYR A 52 9.84 12.25 -3.34
N THR A 53 10.19 13.45 -3.72
CA THR A 53 9.52 14.23 -4.75
C THR A 53 10.49 14.49 -5.88
N ALA A 54 10.03 14.31 -7.10
CA ALA A 54 10.80 14.59 -8.30
C ALA A 54 10.10 15.65 -9.15
N VAL A 55 10.93 16.38 -9.91
CA VAL A 55 10.51 17.34 -10.91
C VAL A 55 11.09 16.95 -12.27
N ASN A 56 10.27 17.04 -13.32
CA ASN A 56 10.67 16.94 -14.71
C ASN A 56 10.30 18.23 -15.42
N GLN A 57 11.28 18.95 -15.95
CA GLN A 57 11.07 20.19 -16.69
C GLN A 57 11.49 19.98 -18.14
N GLU A 58 10.56 20.14 -19.05
CA GLU A 58 10.78 19.92 -20.48
C GLU A 58 9.93 20.91 -21.28
N ASN A 59 10.56 21.63 -22.23
CA ASN A 59 9.89 22.57 -23.14
C ASN A 59 9.00 23.64 -22.42
N GLY A 60 9.43 24.11 -21.24
CA GLY A 60 8.67 25.07 -20.45
C GLY A 60 7.53 24.47 -19.62
N ILE A 61 7.31 23.14 -19.70
CA ILE A 61 6.34 22.42 -18.88
C ILE A 61 7.06 21.80 -17.69
N THR A 62 6.46 21.93 -16.53
CA THR A 62 6.96 21.35 -15.29
C THR A 62 5.99 20.28 -14.80
N LEU A 63 6.49 19.06 -14.62
CA LEU A 63 5.78 17.93 -14.03
C LEU A 63 6.37 17.63 -12.65
N LEU A 64 5.50 17.37 -11.68
CA LEU A 64 5.85 17.01 -10.31
C LEU A 64 5.23 15.65 -9.97
N GLY A 65 5.92 14.90 -9.12
CA GLY A 65 5.36 13.67 -8.56
C GLY A 65 6.04 13.31 -7.25
N GLY A 66 5.33 12.56 -6.40
CA GLY A 66 5.83 12.15 -5.11
C GLY A 66 5.54 10.70 -4.80
N VAL A 67 6.54 10.00 -4.23
CA VAL A 67 6.44 8.60 -3.78
C VAL A 67 6.81 8.52 -2.31
N ILE A 68 6.12 7.65 -1.57
CA ILE A 68 6.35 7.42 -0.14
C ILE A 68 6.44 5.94 0.15
N GLN A 69 7.34 5.56 1.06
CA GLN A 69 7.41 4.22 1.64
C GLN A 69 7.51 4.33 3.16
N THR A 70 6.78 3.49 3.87
CA THR A 70 6.97 3.32 5.33
C THR A 70 8.08 2.31 5.55
N ASN A 71 8.99 2.59 6.47
CA ASN A 71 10.09 1.68 6.79
C ASN A 71 9.58 0.28 7.15
N GLY A 72 10.14 -0.74 6.49
CA GLY A 72 9.76 -2.14 6.66
C GLY A 72 8.59 -2.61 5.76
N ASP A 73 8.00 -1.73 4.94
CA ASP A 73 7.05 -2.15 3.92
C ASP A 73 7.77 -2.61 2.65
N SER A 74 7.21 -3.62 2.00
CA SER A 74 7.71 -4.16 0.71
C SER A 74 7.17 -3.39 -0.50
N PHE A 75 6.38 -2.35 -0.27
CA PHE A 75 5.78 -1.52 -1.30
C PHE A 75 5.97 -0.03 -0.99
N ALA A 76 5.95 0.78 -2.03
CA ALA A 76 5.82 2.21 -1.95
C ALA A 76 4.47 2.66 -2.51
N LYS A 77 4.03 3.87 -2.21
CA LYS A 77 2.83 4.47 -2.78
C LYS A 77 3.19 5.71 -3.58
N LEU A 78 2.69 5.80 -4.79
CA LEU A 78 2.66 7.05 -5.53
C LEU A 78 1.60 7.95 -4.89
N VAL A 79 2.01 9.11 -4.38
CA VAL A 79 1.15 9.96 -3.56
C VAL A 79 0.38 10.97 -4.40
N TYR A 80 1.06 11.55 -5.39
CA TYR A 80 0.48 12.55 -6.28
C TYR A 80 1.29 12.69 -7.56
N ILE A 81 0.64 13.26 -8.56
CA ILE A 81 1.22 13.85 -9.77
C ILE A 81 0.61 15.23 -9.98
N ALA A 82 1.40 16.17 -10.54
CA ALA A 82 0.95 17.52 -10.84
C ALA A 82 1.71 18.07 -12.06
N PRO A 83 1.14 19.04 -12.78
CA PRO A 83 -0.23 19.52 -12.67
C PRO A 83 -1.24 18.56 -13.34
N SER A 84 -2.50 18.62 -12.90
CA SER A 84 -3.61 17.81 -13.44
C SER A 84 -3.87 18.07 -14.93
N THR A 85 -3.52 19.25 -15.41
CA THR A 85 -3.67 19.66 -16.82
C THR A 85 -2.63 19.03 -17.76
N GLN A 86 -1.62 18.35 -17.25
CA GLN A 86 -0.49 17.80 -18.04
C GLN A 86 -0.35 16.26 -17.90
N LEU A 87 -1.44 15.56 -17.60
CA LEU A 87 -1.42 14.10 -17.42
C LEU A 87 -1.15 13.32 -18.70
N THR A 88 -1.37 13.92 -19.87
CA THR A 88 -1.06 13.33 -21.18
C THR A 88 0.33 13.69 -21.71
N HIS A 89 1.11 14.49 -20.94
CA HIS A 89 2.44 14.91 -21.39
C HIS A 89 3.39 13.72 -21.52
N PRO A 90 4.18 13.61 -22.63
CA PRO A 90 5.07 12.46 -22.88
C PRO A 90 6.18 12.28 -21.84
N GLY A 91 6.52 13.32 -21.08
CA GLY A 91 7.48 13.26 -19.98
C GLY A 91 6.95 12.63 -18.70
N LEU A 92 5.62 12.39 -18.56
CA LEU A 92 5.04 11.84 -17.35
C LEU A 92 5.46 10.39 -17.08
N PRO A 93 5.48 9.46 -18.07
CA PRO A 93 6.01 8.11 -17.83
C PRO A 93 7.45 8.10 -17.33
N ALA A 94 8.31 8.99 -17.85
CA ALA A 94 9.70 9.11 -17.40
C ALA A 94 9.81 9.60 -15.94
N LEU A 95 8.94 10.53 -15.53
CA LEU A 95 8.87 10.98 -14.14
C LEU A 95 8.43 9.84 -13.21
N ILE A 96 7.39 9.09 -13.58
CA ILE A 96 6.89 7.95 -12.80
C ILE A 96 7.94 6.83 -12.72
N GLU A 97 8.68 6.58 -13.81
CA GLU A 97 9.78 5.60 -13.82
C GLU A 97 10.89 6.01 -12.85
N HIS A 98 11.27 7.28 -12.85
CA HIS A 98 12.26 7.83 -11.93
C HIS A 98 11.83 7.67 -10.46
N LEU A 99 10.56 8.00 -10.12
CA LEU A 99 9.99 7.80 -8.78
C LEU A 99 9.96 6.32 -8.38
N SER A 100 9.63 5.45 -9.34
CA SER A 100 9.62 4.00 -9.14
C SER A 100 11.01 3.43 -8.88
N ALA A 101 12.02 3.91 -9.62
CA ALA A 101 13.41 3.53 -9.42
C ALA A 101 13.91 3.96 -8.04
N GLU A 102 13.51 5.14 -7.55
CA GLU A 102 13.85 5.61 -6.21
C GLU A 102 13.22 4.73 -5.13
N ALA A 103 11.93 4.36 -5.28
CA ALA A 103 11.27 3.42 -4.38
C ALA A 103 11.97 2.04 -4.37
N GLY A 104 12.47 1.58 -5.52
CA GLY A 104 13.26 0.35 -5.63
C GLY A 104 14.56 0.40 -4.84
N LYS A 105 15.22 1.56 -4.76
CA LYS A 105 16.44 1.74 -3.94
C LYS A 105 16.15 1.58 -2.44
N TRP A 106 14.93 1.89 -1.98
CA TRP A 106 14.49 1.66 -0.61
C TRP A 106 14.05 0.22 -0.32
N GLY A 107 14.09 -0.65 -1.34
CA GLY A 107 13.71 -2.05 -1.23
C GLY A 107 12.24 -2.33 -1.49
N ALA A 108 11.49 -1.41 -2.09
CA ALA A 108 10.14 -1.70 -2.56
C ALA A 108 10.18 -2.69 -3.73
N PHE A 109 9.24 -3.65 -3.74
CA PHE A 109 9.04 -4.58 -4.87
C PHE A 109 8.00 -4.08 -5.84
N HIS A 110 7.17 -3.14 -5.42
CA HIS A 110 6.12 -2.54 -6.23
C HIS A 110 5.72 -1.16 -5.72
N VAL A 111 5.16 -0.38 -6.63
CA VAL A 111 4.56 0.92 -6.33
C VAL A 111 3.05 0.80 -6.51
N LEU A 112 2.30 1.25 -5.51
CA LEU A 112 0.84 1.26 -5.52
C LEU A 112 0.33 2.67 -5.83
N ALA A 113 -0.83 2.75 -6.47
CA ALA A 113 -1.56 3.99 -6.69
C ALA A 113 -3.07 3.72 -6.64
N GLU A 114 -3.83 4.72 -6.20
CA GLU A 114 -5.29 4.69 -6.17
C GLU A 114 -5.80 5.87 -6.99
N VAL A 115 -6.68 5.61 -7.97
CA VAL A 115 -7.14 6.63 -8.90
C VAL A 115 -8.60 6.43 -9.26
N ASP A 116 -9.35 7.53 -9.39
CA ASP A 116 -10.71 7.48 -9.89
C ASP A 116 -10.74 6.92 -11.32
N GLU A 117 -11.64 5.96 -11.59
CA GLU A 117 -11.79 5.31 -12.89
C GLU A 117 -12.06 6.31 -14.03
N THR A 118 -12.73 7.41 -13.72
CA THR A 118 -13.09 8.45 -14.71
C THR A 118 -12.02 9.54 -14.86
N SER A 119 -10.99 9.52 -14.01
CA SER A 119 -9.90 10.50 -14.06
C SER A 119 -8.96 10.27 -15.23
N GLU A 120 -8.49 11.35 -15.84
CA GLU A 120 -7.42 11.29 -16.86
C GLU A 120 -6.10 10.70 -16.32
N ALA A 121 -5.91 10.68 -15.01
CA ALA A 121 -4.76 10.01 -14.39
C ALA A 121 -4.81 8.49 -14.55
N PHE A 122 -5.99 7.88 -14.73
CA PHE A 122 -6.12 6.44 -14.92
C PHE A 122 -5.41 5.94 -16.19
N PRO A 123 -5.72 6.45 -17.39
CA PRO A 123 -4.98 6.07 -18.60
C PRO A 123 -3.50 6.47 -18.53
N ALA A 124 -3.16 7.59 -17.91
CA ALA A 124 -1.77 8.04 -17.76
C ALA A 124 -0.93 7.04 -16.94
N LEU A 125 -1.48 6.53 -15.82
CA LEU A 125 -0.84 5.49 -15.02
C LEU A 125 -0.70 4.16 -15.79
N ARG A 126 -1.72 3.79 -16.59
CA ARG A 126 -1.66 2.62 -17.46
C ARG A 126 -0.49 2.71 -18.45
N MET A 127 -0.32 3.86 -19.09
CA MET A 127 0.80 4.13 -19.99
C MET A 127 2.15 4.09 -19.28
N ALA A 128 2.19 4.45 -17.99
CA ALA A 128 3.39 4.36 -17.15
C ALA A 128 3.65 2.96 -16.58
N GLY A 129 2.91 1.92 -17.03
CA GLY A 129 3.14 0.52 -16.67
C GLY A 129 2.43 0.05 -15.40
N PHE A 130 1.44 0.80 -14.90
CA PHE A 130 0.58 0.31 -13.83
C PHE A 130 -0.51 -0.62 -14.35
N SER A 131 -0.83 -1.65 -13.59
CA SER A 131 -1.93 -2.59 -13.82
C SER A 131 -2.95 -2.49 -12.70
N VAL A 132 -4.24 -2.58 -13.02
CA VAL A 132 -5.30 -2.67 -12.01
C VAL A 132 -5.26 -4.06 -11.39
N TYR A 133 -5.18 -4.15 -10.07
CA TYR A 133 -5.26 -5.42 -9.36
C TYR A 133 -6.54 -5.56 -8.52
N ALA A 134 -7.15 -4.43 -8.12
CA ALA A 134 -8.43 -4.39 -7.43
C ALA A 134 -9.18 -3.10 -7.75
N TRP A 135 -10.45 -3.06 -7.38
CA TRP A 135 -11.26 -1.86 -7.36
C TRP A 135 -11.66 -1.56 -5.93
N GLN A 136 -12.00 -0.30 -5.66
CA GLN A 136 -12.52 0.11 -4.35
C GLN A 136 -13.58 1.19 -4.48
N ARG A 137 -14.38 1.32 -3.42
CA ARG A 137 -15.21 2.49 -3.14
C ARG A 137 -14.94 2.99 -1.74
N ILE A 138 -15.00 4.31 -1.61
CA ILE A 138 -14.91 4.97 -0.31
C ILE A 138 -16.32 5.40 0.06
N TRP A 139 -16.76 4.96 1.22
CA TRP A 139 -18.07 5.27 1.76
C TRP A 139 -17.92 6.33 2.85
N ASP A 140 -18.58 7.47 2.68
CA ASP A 140 -18.74 8.44 3.77
C ASP A 140 -19.82 7.94 4.71
N VAL A 141 -19.40 7.54 5.90
CA VAL A 141 -20.25 7.01 6.96
C VAL A 141 -20.38 7.99 8.13
N SER A 142 -20.00 9.25 7.93
CA SER A 142 -19.99 10.30 8.96
C SER A 142 -21.37 10.59 9.52
N HIS A 143 -22.39 10.46 8.68
CA HIS A 143 -23.77 10.81 8.99
C HIS A 143 -24.59 9.66 9.57
N ILE A 144 -24.03 8.45 9.62
CA ILE A 144 -24.71 7.31 10.23
C ILE A 144 -24.88 7.59 11.71
N THR A 145 -26.16 7.64 12.14
CA THR A 145 -26.50 7.94 13.52
C THR A 145 -26.15 6.76 14.42
N PRO A 146 -25.39 6.97 15.48
CA PRO A 146 -25.14 5.94 16.48
C PRO A 146 -26.47 5.43 17.05
N SER A 147 -26.67 4.13 17.08
CA SER A 147 -27.77 3.51 17.84
C SER A 147 -27.22 2.92 19.15
N ASN A 148 -28.12 2.55 20.08
CA ASN A 148 -27.70 1.91 21.35
C ASN A 148 -27.11 0.49 21.17
N ALA A 149 -26.62 0.16 19.99
CA ALA A 149 -25.94 -1.10 19.73
C ALA A 149 -24.68 -1.19 20.61
N THR A 150 -24.61 -2.20 21.46
CA THR A 150 -23.39 -2.52 22.21
C THR A 150 -22.25 -2.78 21.26
N SER A 151 -21.18 -2.01 21.39
CA SER A 151 -20.00 -2.24 20.55
C SER A 151 -19.26 -3.49 21.05
N GLY A 152 -19.34 -4.57 20.31
CA GLY A 152 -18.48 -5.72 20.51
C GLY A 152 -17.04 -5.51 19.99
N TRP A 153 -16.61 -4.27 19.77
CA TRP A 153 -15.31 -3.93 19.24
C TRP A 153 -14.31 -3.59 20.34
N THR A 154 -13.10 -4.11 20.22
CA THR A 154 -11.97 -3.85 21.13
C THR A 154 -10.74 -3.48 20.33
N GLN A 155 -9.84 -2.70 20.94
CA GLN A 155 -8.59 -2.36 20.32
C GLN A 155 -7.74 -3.60 20.08
N THR A 156 -7.18 -3.74 18.88
CA THR A 156 -6.29 -4.85 18.54
C THR A 156 -5.04 -4.83 19.40
N GLN A 157 -4.70 -5.97 19.95
CA GLN A 157 -3.45 -6.21 20.70
C GLN A 157 -2.53 -7.14 19.89
N SER A 158 -1.26 -7.20 20.27
CA SER A 158 -0.29 -8.06 19.57
C SER A 158 -0.70 -9.53 19.57
N VAL A 159 -1.41 -10.00 20.59
CA VAL A 159 -1.97 -11.36 20.67
C VAL A 159 -3.02 -11.64 19.59
N ASN A 160 -3.71 -10.63 19.09
CA ASN A 160 -4.72 -10.77 18.04
C ASN A 160 -4.11 -10.84 16.62
N LEU A 161 -2.85 -10.41 16.44
CA LEU A 161 -2.23 -10.26 15.13
C LEU A 161 -2.23 -11.55 14.29
N PRO A 162 -1.93 -12.75 14.84
CA PRO A 162 -2.03 -13.99 14.06
C PRO A 162 -3.44 -14.27 13.55
N ALA A 163 -4.47 -14.00 14.35
CA ALA A 163 -5.86 -14.17 13.95
C ALA A 163 -6.26 -13.17 12.85
N VAL A 164 -5.81 -11.92 12.94
CA VAL A 164 -6.01 -10.90 11.90
C VAL A 164 -5.30 -11.28 10.60
N GLN A 165 -4.09 -11.84 10.67
CA GLN A 165 -3.37 -12.32 9.50
C GLN A 165 -4.07 -13.53 8.86
N SER A 166 -4.57 -14.46 9.68
CA SER A 166 -5.38 -15.59 9.19
C SER A 166 -6.63 -15.09 8.46
N LEU A 167 -7.35 -14.13 9.06
CA LEU A 167 -8.52 -13.51 8.45
C LEU A 167 -8.16 -12.81 7.13
N TYR A 168 -7.03 -12.10 7.07
CA TYR A 168 -6.53 -11.50 5.84
C TYR A 168 -6.36 -12.55 4.74
N HIS A 169 -5.70 -13.68 5.03
CA HIS A 169 -5.49 -14.75 4.05
C HIS A 169 -6.77 -15.46 3.61
N GLN A 170 -7.82 -15.42 4.42
CA GLN A 170 -9.13 -15.96 4.06
C GLN A 170 -9.93 -15.01 3.15
N ILE A 171 -9.80 -13.71 3.34
CA ILE A 171 -10.59 -12.68 2.63
C ILE A 171 -9.90 -12.18 1.36
N VAL A 172 -8.59 -11.91 1.42
CA VAL A 172 -7.86 -11.39 0.28
C VAL A 172 -7.53 -12.53 -0.69
N PRO A 173 -7.97 -12.46 -1.95
CA PRO A 173 -7.69 -13.50 -2.93
C PRO A 173 -6.18 -13.80 -3.02
N PRO A 174 -5.76 -15.07 -3.11
CA PRO A 174 -4.34 -15.46 -3.11
C PRO A 174 -3.48 -14.73 -4.13
N LEU A 175 -4.02 -14.45 -5.32
CA LEU A 175 -3.32 -13.70 -6.38
C LEU A 175 -3.07 -12.23 -6.03
N LEU A 176 -3.83 -11.66 -5.10
CA LEU A 176 -3.69 -10.26 -4.67
C LEU A 176 -2.81 -10.12 -3.42
N GLN A 177 -2.63 -11.18 -2.63
CA GLN A 177 -1.85 -11.14 -1.39
C GLN A 177 -0.41 -10.63 -1.55
N PRO A 178 0.30 -10.86 -2.67
CA PRO A 178 1.63 -10.30 -2.86
C PRO A 178 1.66 -8.78 -2.98
N VAL A 179 0.57 -8.15 -3.39
CA VAL A 179 0.49 -6.69 -3.66
C VAL A 179 -0.36 -5.93 -2.64
N GLU A 180 -1.40 -6.56 -2.08
CA GLU A 180 -2.27 -5.93 -1.08
C GLU A 180 -1.53 -5.79 0.26
N PRO A 181 -1.57 -4.60 0.89
CA PRO A 181 -0.90 -4.39 2.17
C PRO A 181 -1.40 -5.33 3.28
N THR A 182 -0.49 -6.13 3.82
CA THR A 182 -0.80 -7.07 4.91
C THR A 182 -0.80 -6.33 6.26
N PRO A 183 -1.74 -6.61 7.18
CA PRO A 183 -1.69 -6.11 8.55
C PRO A 183 -0.44 -6.63 9.28
N LYS A 184 0.55 -5.75 9.49
CA LYS A 184 1.82 -6.09 10.15
C LYS A 184 1.88 -5.64 11.62
N ARG A 185 0.97 -4.77 12.03
CA ARG A 185 0.93 -4.16 13.37
C ARG A 185 -0.44 -4.34 13.97
N ALA A 186 -0.50 -4.42 15.28
CA ALA A 186 -1.74 -4.46 16.05
C ALA A 186 -2.39 -3.05 16.09
N ILE A 187 -2.75 -2.51 14.91
CA ILE A 187 -3.39 -1.21 14.76
C ILE A 187 -4.78 -1.45 14.21
N GLY A 188 -5.81 -1.04 14.95
CA GLY A 188 -7.19 -1.21 14.52
C GLY A 188 -8.08 -1.79 15.60
N LEU A 189 -9.24 -2.25 15.20
CA LEU A 189 -10.29 -2.79 16.07
C LEU A 189 -10.63 -4.21 15.61
N VAL A 190 -10.82 -5.12 16.57
CA VAL A 190 -11.33 -6.48 16.34
C VAL A 190 -12.69 -6.62 17.02
N CYS A 191 -13.58 -7.40 16.41
CA CYS A 191 -14.82 -7.76 17.06
C CYS A 191 -14.60 -8.90 18.07
N ALA A 192 -15.17 -8.78 19.27
CA ALA A 192 -14.97 -9.72 20.38
C ALA A 192 -15.47 -11.15 20.07
N GLU A 193 -16.45 -11.29 19.19
CA GLU A 193 -17.01 -12.57 18.80
C GLU A 193 -16.22 -13.20 17.63
N GLY A 194 -15.16 -13.91 17.98
CA GLY A 194 -14.56 -14.94 17.13
C GLY A 194 -13.87 -14.50 15.86
N SER A 195 -12.91 -13.56 15.92
CA SER A 195 -11.88 -13.35 14.85
C SER A 195 -12.39 -13.18 13.39
N LYS A 196 -13.70 -12.98 13.18
CA LYS A 196 -14.30 -12.84 11.84
C LYS A 196 -14.38 -11.39 11.34
N CYS A 197 -14.07 -10.42 12.19
CA CYS A 197 -14.11 -9.00 11.84
C CYS A 197 -12.92 -8.26 12.41
N TYR A 198 -12.22 -7.58 11.55
CA TYR A 198 -11.14 -6.65 11.87
C TYR A 198 -11.32 -5.38 11.02
N VAL A 199 -10.95 -4.24 11.57
CA VAL A 199 -10.90 -2.99 10.84
C VAL A 199 -9.61 -2.26 11.15
N ASN A 200 -8.81 -2.02 10.12
CA ASN A 200 -7.66 -1.13 10.24
C ASN A 200 -8.14 0.32 10.32
N VAL A 201 -7.66 1.08 11.29
CA VAL A 201 -8.07 2.46 11.51
C VAL A 201 -6.90 3.41 11.28
N THR A 202 -7.06 4.31 10.33
CA THR A 202 -6.07 5.37 10.06
C THR A 202 -6.63 6.72 10.50
N TYR A 203 -6.06 7.26 11.57
CA TYR A 203 -6.42 8.58 12.08
C TYR A 203 -5.62 9.68 11.39
N GLY A 204 -6.29 10.78 11.08
CA GLY A 204 -5.66 11.99 10.58
C GLY A 204 -6.32 13.25 11.10
N MET A 205 -5.75 14.39 10.83
CA MET A 205 -6.31 15.68 11.27
C MET A 205 -7.64 16.00 10.57
N ARG A 206 -7.81 15.58 9.32
CA ARG A 206 -8.99 15.88 8.50
C ARG A 206 -10.07 14.82 8.54
N GLY A 207 -9.71 13.55 8.81
CA GLY A 207 -10.67 12.47 8.82
C GLY A 207 -10.09 11.18 9.38
N ILE A 208 -10.95 10.18 9.46
CA ILE A 208 -10.62 8.81 9.89
C ILE A 208 -10.99 7.88 8.75
N VAL A 209 -10.04 7.04 8.33
CA VAL A 209 -10.28 6.03 7.29
C VAL A 209 -10.24 4.65 7.91
N LEU A 210 -11.28 3.88 7.64
CA LEU A 210 -11.50 2.52 8.07
C LEU A 210 -11.30 1.59 6.88
N THR A 211 -10.44 0.58 7.02
CA THR A 211 -10.27 -0.47 6.01
C THR A 211 -10.70 -1.80 6.63
N PRO A 212 -11.90 -2.32 6.29
CA PRO A 212 -12.44 -3.53 6.89
C PRO A 212 -11.79 -4.79 6.33
N LEU A 213 -11.69 -5.80 7.17
CA LEU A 213 -11.53 -7.21 6.83
C LEU A 213 -12.63 -7.97 7.57
N ILE A 214 -13.74 -8.25 6.89
CA ILE A 214 -14.91 -8.90 7.47
C ILE A 214 -15.16 -10.18 6.69
N HIS A 215 -15.23 -11.30 7.41
CA HIS A 215 -15.48 -12.60 6.79
C HIS A 215 -16.94 -12.66 6.28
N PRO A 216 -17.21 -13.25 5.10
CA PRO A 216 -18.58 -13.35 4.56
C PRO A 216 -19.56 -14.08 5.47
N GLU A 217 -19.08 -14.98 6.32
CA GLU A 217 -19.90 -15.67 7.32
C GLU A 217 -20.10 -14.88 8.61
N ALA A 218 -19.64 -13.63 8.69
CA ALA A 218 -19.92 -12.80 9.86
C ALA A 218 -21.43 -12.47 9.91
N THR A 219 -22.02 -12.66 11.06
CA THR A 219 -23.44 -12.35 11.30
C THR A 219 -23.63 -10.89 11.70
N GLU A 220 -24.83 -10.35 11.48
CA GLU A 220 -25.24 -9.00 11.95
C GLU A 220 -24.28 -7.88 11.53
N VAL A 221 -23.77 -7.92 10.30
CA VAL A 221 -22.73 -6.99 9.82
C VAL A 221 -23.15 -5.53 9.95
N ALA A 222 -24.40 -5.19 9.63
CA ALA A 222 -24.92 -3.82 9.77
C ALA A 222 -24.87 -3.35 11.24
N THR A 223 -25.32 -4.17 12.18
CA THR A 223 -25.27 -3.88 13.63
C THR A 223 -23.82 -3.71 14.11
N ARG A 224 -22.89 -4.56 13.61
CA ARG A 224 -21.47 -4.48 13.94
C ARG A 224 -20.85 -3.20 13.39
N LEU A 225 -21.19 -2.79 12.17
CA LEU A 225 -20.70 -1.53 11.60
C LEU A 225 -21.18 -0.32 12.40
N ILE A 226 -22.45 -0.30 12.83
CA ILE A 226 -22.96 0.75 13.74
C ILE A 226 -22.18 0.73 15.06
N GLY A 227 -22.00 -0.44 15.68
CA GLY A 227 -21.20 -0.59 16.90
C GLY A 227 -19.75 -0.13 16.73
N LEU A 228 -19.14 -0.35 15.55
CA LEU A 228 -17.83 0.17 15.22
C LEU A 228 -17.79 1.70 15.23
N LEU A 229 -18.75 2.35 14.57
CA LEU A 229 -18.83 3.82 14.52
C LEU A 229 -19.04 4.45 15.89
N ASN A 230 -19.79 3.76 16.80
CA ASN A 230 -19.94 4.18 18.19
C ASN A 230 -18.67 4.06 19.01
N HIS A 231 -17.86 3.05 18.70
CA HIS A 231 -16.66 2.71 19.48
C HIS A 231 -15.40 3.44 19.00
N LEU A 232 -15.46 4.18 17.88
CA LEU A 232 -14.26 4.85 17.35
C LEU A 232 -13.67 5.81 18.40
N PRO A 233 -12.51 5.49 19.00
CA PRO A 233 -11.86 6.38 19.92
C PRO A 233 -11.45 7.66 19.17
N GLU A 234 -11.45 8.78 19.87
CA GLU A 234 -10.94 10.07 19.36
C GLU A 234 -11.62 10.60 18.06
N ARG A 235 -12.88 10.26 17.79
CA ARG A 235 -13.57 10.74 16.58
C ARG A 235 -13.55 12.28 16.48
N ARG A 236 -13.78 13.01 17.59
CA ARG A 236 -13.68 14.49 17.68
C ARG A 236 -14.35 15.23 16.52
N ASN A 237 -15.54 14.81 16.12
CA ASN A 237 -16.33 15.36 14.99
C ASN A 237 -15.63 15.27 13.61
N ARG A 238 -14.57 14.47 13.48
CA ARG A 238 -13.95 14.23 12.16
C ARG A 238 -14.86 13.34 11.31
N PRO A 239 -14.89 13.58 9.99
CA PRO A 239 -15.57 12.67 9.06
C PRO A 239 -14.91 11.27 9.11
N VAL A 240 -15.75 10.26 8.92
CA VAL A 240 -15.35 8.84 8.92
C VAL A 240 -15.66 8.25 7.57
N TYR A 241 -14.66 7.62 7.00
CA TYR A 241 -14.73 6.99 5.69
C TYR A 241 -14.41 5.50 5.82
N LEU A 242 -15.16 4.67 5.10
CA LEU A 242 -14.93 3.23 5.06
C LEU A 242 -14.53 2.84 3.64
N CYS A 243 -13.32 2.29 3.47
CA CYS A 243 -12.76 1.90 2.18
C CYS A 243 -13.06 0.42 1.93
N VAL A 244 -13.94 0.13 0.95
CA VAL A 244 -14.37 -1.23 0.59
C VAL A 244 -13.67 -1.65 -0.69
N ARG A 245 -12.87 -2.72 -0.62
CA ARG A 245 -12.26 -3.37 -1.77
C ARG A 245 -13.27 -4.24 -2.52
N SER A 246 -13.10 -4.42 -3.82
CA SER A 246 -14.02 -5.19 -4.67
C SER A 246 -14.21 -6.65 -4.21
N TYR A 247 -13.22 -7.26 -3.60
CA TYR A 247 -13.36 -8.62 -3.03
C TYR A 247 -14.19 -8.66 -1.74
N GLN A 248 -14.62 -7.51 -1.22
CA GLN A 248 -15.56 -7.35 -0.12
C GLN A 248 -16.77 -6.49 -0.53
N ALA A 249 -17.07 -6.36 -1.82
CA ALA A 249 -18.18 -5.53 -2.33
C ALA A 249 -19.55 -5.95 -1.75
N TRP A 250 -19.65 -7.16 -1.21
CA TRP A 250 -20.83 -7.63 -0.51
C TRP A 250 -21.19 -6.80 0.75
N LEU A 251 -20.26 -5.97 1.25
CA LEU A 251 -20.52 -5.01 2.34
C LEU A 251 -21.28 -3.76 1.86
N GLU A 252 -21.22 -3.45 0.57
CA GLU A 252 -21.77 -2.20 0.02
C GLU A 252 -23.28 -2.05 0.25
N PRO A 253 -24.12 -3.07 0.01
CA PRO A 253 -25.56 -2.95 0.31
C PRO A 253 -25.86 -2.61 1.78
N ALA A 254 -25.13 -3.23 2.71
CA ALA A 254 -25.33 -2.93 4.14
C ALA A 254 -24.92 -1.49 4.49
N LEU A 255 -23.91 -0.92 3.81
CA LEU A 255 -23.52 0.48 3.99
C LEU A 255 -24.54 1.45 3.39
N GLU A 256 -25.13 1.10 2.25
CA GLU A 256 -26.19 1.86 1.59
C GLU A 256 -27.44 1.89 2.46
N ASP A 257 -27.87 0.75 2.97
CA ASP A 257 -29.02 0.62 3.89
C ASP A 257 -28.84 1.43 5.18
N LEU A 258 -27.60 1.57 5.64
CA LEU A 258 -27.25 2.41 6.80
C LEU A 258 -27.19 3.90 6.47
N GLY A 259 -27.37 4.31 5.22
CA GLY A 259 -27.32 5.70 4.77
C GLY A 259 -25.90 6.21 4.45
N GLY A 260 -24.94 5.32 4.26
CA GLY A 260 -23.60 5.67 3.77
C GLY A 260 -23.66 6.24 2.35
N LYS A 261 -22.73 7.13 2.02
CA LYS A 261 -22.61 7.72 0.68
C LYS A 261 -21.37 7.21 -0.04
N ALA A 262 -21.56 6.50 -1.15
CA ALA A 262 -20.46 5.96 -1.94
C ALA A 262 -19.79 7.04 -2.78
N SER A 263 -18.45 6.99 -2.84
CA SER A 263 -17.67 7.71 -3.86
C SER A 263 -17.79 7.04 -5.24
N PRO A 264 -17.35 7.72 -6.33
CA PRO A 264 -17.03 7.05 -7.57
C PRO A 264 -16.09 5.85 -7.35
N ARG A 265 -16.14 4.88 -8.25
CA ARG A 265 -15.25 3.71 -8.20
C ARG A 265 -13.81 4.12 -8.50
N GLN A 266 -12.88 3.59 -7.72
CA GLN A 266 -11.45 3.83 -7.88
C GLN A 266 -10.73 2.56 -8.28
N ALA A 267 -9.80 2.67 -9.22
CA ALA A 267 -8.84 1.63 -9.54
C ALA A 267 -7.73 1.62 -8.49
N VAL A 268 -7.43 0.44 -7.96
CA VAL A 268 -6.25 0.18 -7.14
C VAL A 268 -5.22 -0.47 -8.04
N MET A 269 -4.12 0.24 -8.25
CA MET A 269 -3.16 -0.10 -9.28
C MET A 269 -1.80 -0.43 -8.69
N VAL A 270 -1.06 -1.29 -9.38
CA VAL A 270 0.28 -1.72 -9.03
C VAL A 270 1.22 -1.61 -10.22
N LYS A 271 2.43 -1.12 -9.97
CA LYS A 271 3.58 -1.23 -10.85
C LYS A 271 4.63 -2.11 -10.18
N HIS A 272 4.92 -3.27 -10.78
CA HIS A 272 5.97 -4.17 -10.29
C HIS A 272 7.34 -3.61 -10.66
N LEU A 273 8.27 -3.68 -9.71
CA LEU A 273 9.65 -3.24 -9.90
C LEU A 273 10.53 -4.46 -10.18
N ALA A 274 11.32 -4.40 -11.25
CA ALA A 274 12.33 -5.41 -11.50
C ALA A 274 13.47 -5.29 -10.48
N ARG A 275 13.74 -6.36 -9.73
CA ARG A 275 14.90 -6.43 -8.85
C ARG A 275 16.09 -6.92 -9.67
N MET A 276 17.11 -6.08 -9.84
CA MET A 276 18.42 -6.58 -10.26
C MET A 276 18.99 -7.38 -9.09
N VAL A 277 18.92 -8.70 -9.17
CA VAL A 277 19.72 -9.56 -8.32
C VAL A 277 21.16 -9.37 -8.79
N LYS A 278 21.99 -8.63 -8.01
CA LYS A 278 23.43 -8.75 -8.14
C LYS A 278 23.74 -10.20 -7.80
N GLU A 279 24.06 -11.00 -8.81
CA GLU A 279 24.75 -12.27 -8.58
C GLU A 279 26.03 -11.90 -7.81
N GLU A 280 26.09 -12.22 -6.52
CA GLU A 280 27.34 -12.28 -5.81
C GLU A 280 28.18 -13.28 -6.61
N GLN A 281 29.19 -12.79 -7.29
CA GLN A 281 30.21 -13.66 -7.89
C GLN A 281 30.65 -14.59 -6.76
N ALA A 282 30.26 -15.85 -6.90
CA ALA A 282 30.73 -16.90 -6.00
C ALA A 282 32.25 -16.73 -5.93
N VAL A 283 32.75 -16.35 -4.76
CA VAL A 283 34.19 -16.29 -4.48
C VAL A 283 34.66 -17.67 -4.83
N ARG A 284 35.38 -17.79 -5.95
CA ARG A 284 36.08 -19.01 -6.30
C ARG A 284 36.96 -19.33 -5.10
N ALA A 285 36.51 -20.32 -4.34
CA ALA A 285 37.31 -20.90 -3.29
C ALA A 285 38.61 -21.35 -3.98
N THR A 286 39.66 -20.59 -3.74
CA THR A 286 41.02 -20.98 -4.07
C THR A 286 41.23 -22.33 -3.40
N GLN A 287 41.22 -23.40 -4.19
CA GLN A 287 41.63 -24.70 -3.75
C GLN A 287 43.07 -24.56 -3.16
N PRO A 288 43.29 -24.96 -1.91
CA PRO A 288 44.65 -25.04 -1.41
C PRO A 288 45.37 -26.12 -2.21
N ALA A 289 46.50 -25.70 -2.79
CA ALA A 289 47.39 -26.58 -3.51
C ALA A 289 47.87 -27.73 -2.63
N GLY A 290 47.72 -28.96 -3.12
CA GLY A 290 48.59 -30.06 -2.78
C GLY A 290 48.24 -30.88 -1.54
N VAL A 291 47.30 -31.81 -1.64
CA VAL A 291 47.44 -33.11 -0.95
C VAL A 291 47.30 -34.20 -2.00
N SER A 292 48.43 -34.77 -2.40
CA SER A 292 48.54 -35.97 -3.24
C SER A 292 48.05 -37.17 -2.44
N ILE A 293 46.87 -37.68 -2.79
CA ILE A 293 46.33 -38.93 -2.23
C ILE A 293 46.91 -40.07 -3.09
N GLN A 294 47.93 -40.80 -2.55
CA GLN A 294 48.38 -42.06 -3.13
C GLN A 294 47.24 -43.10 -3.04
N PRO A 295 46.94 -43.84 -4.13
CA PRO A 295 45.94 -44.92 -4.06
C PRO A 295 46.53 -46.11 -3.27
N SER A 296 45.91 -46.51 -2.21
CA SER A 296 46.22 -47.73 -1.47
C SER A 296 45.94 -48.97 -2.31
N ARG A 297 46.99 -49.84 -2.47
CA ARG A 297 46.89 -51.13 -3.12
C ARG A 297 45.99 -52.02 -2.31
N VAL A 298 44.90 -52.51 -2.93
CA VAL A 298 44.05 -53.59 -2.40
C VAL A 298 44.77 -54.90 -2.65
N SER A 299 45.18 -55.61 -1.59
CA SER A 299 45.72 -56.98 -1.66
C SER A 299 44.63 -57.96 -2.00
N HIS A 300 44.83 -58.72 -3.10
CA HIS A 300 43.96 -59.83 -3.46
C HIS A 300 44.13 -60.97 -2.47
N ILE A 301 43.10 -61.35 -1.76
CA ILE A 301 43.01 -62.60 -0.98
C ILE A 301 42.68 -63.72 -1.95
N LYS A 302 43.62 -64.66 -2.08
CA LYS A 302 43.40 -65.93 -2.80
C LYS A 302 42.52 -66.83 -1.96
N VAL A 303 41.35 -67.15 -2.47
CA VAL A 303 40.48 -68.24 -1.92
C VAL A 303 41.01 -69.57 -2.43
N ASN A 304 41.59 -70.41 -1.55
CA ASN A 304 41.86 -71.80 -1.83
C ASN A 304 40.56 -72.60 -1.79
N LYS A 305 40.26 -73.28 -2.89
CA LYS A 305 39.33 -74.40 -2.90
C LYS A 305 40.09 -75.68 -2.46
N HIS A 306 39.56 -76.32 -1.44
CA HIS A 306 39.79 -77.75 -1.19
C HIS A 306 38.45 -78.43 -1.01
N GLU A 307 38.27 -79.44 -1.83
CA GLU A 307 37.44 -80.64 -1.81
C GLU A 307 36.12 -80.65 -1.07
#